data_42e85d44b6e5a971c1e063b8e76a5356
#
_entry.id   42e85d44b6e5a971c1e063b8e76a5356
#
_cell.length_a   1.000
_cell.length_b   1.000
_cell.length_c   1.000
_cell.angle_alpha   90.00
_cell.angle_beta   90.00
_cell.angle_gamma   90.00
#
_symmetry.space_group_name_H-M   'P 1'
#
loop_
_entity.id
_entity.type
_entity.pdbx_description
1 polymer ?
#
loop_
_entity_poly.entity_id
_entity_poly.type
_entity_poly.pdbx_seq_one_letter_code
_entity_poly.pdbx_strand_id
1 'polypeptide(L)'
;MNSKTIKLTALASIGAMALTGCVTDPETGKQTISKAAIGGIGGALGGYLLGDLVGGRRDRTEKILGAGIGAVAGAGVGYYMDQQEKKLRERTAGTGIDVERQGDQLVLNMPGDVTFDYNSALVKSQFRSALDSVASTLSEYPSTYIDVYGHTDSTGSDTYNQGLSERRAASVADYLAGRGINRARMATLGYGESQLKCTPERSEADYQCNRRVEIRIAPVTQNDVNAAQ
;
A
#
# COMPACT_ATOMS: atom_id res chain seq x y z
N MET A 1 24.21 -12.55 -70.94
CA MET A 1 24.49 -13.47 -69.86
C MET A 1 23.93 -12.78 -68.57
N ASN A 2 22.77 -13.27 -68.09
CA ASN A 2 21.95 -12.61 -67.09
C ASN A 2 22.35 -13.12 -65.69
N SER A 3 22.76 -12.20 -64.84
CA SER A 3 22.91 -12.47 -63.40
C SER A 3 21.65 -11.95 -62.69
N LYS A 4 20.84 -12.89 -62.14
CA LYS A 4 19.66 -12.59 -61.34
C LYS A 4 20.08 -12.39 -59.89
N THR A 5 19.96 -11.20 -59.38
CA THR A 5 20.08 -10.85 -57.95
C THR A 5 18.86 -11.33 -57.20
N ILE A 6 19.06 -12.28 -56.28
CA ILE A 6 18.04 -12.74 -55.34
C ILE A 6 18.05 -11.78 -54.14
N LYS A 7 16.96 -11.06 -53.93
CA LYS A 7 16.73 -10.27 -52.72
C LYS A 7 16.20 -11.17 -51.61
N LEU A 8 16.98 -11.42 -50.60
CA LEU A 8 16.60 -12.13 -49.40
C LEU A 8 15.94 -11.15 -48.43
N THR A 9 14.62 -11.20 -48.32
CA THR A 9 13.86 -10.49 -47.31
C THR A 9 13.84 -11.33 -46.03
N ALA A 10 14.63 -10.94 -45.04
CA ALA A 10 14.56 -11.52 -43.73
C ALA A 10 13.40 -10.91 -42.95
N LEU A 11 12.33 -11.69 -42.73
CA LEU A 11 11.25 -11.37 -41.81
C LEU A 11 11.77 -11.65 -40.39
N ALA A 12 12.05 -10.61 -39.65
CA ALA A 12 12.32 -10.71 -38.20
C ALA A 12 10.99 -10.81 -37.46
N SER A 13 10.57 -12.02 -37.13
CA SER A 13 9.48 -12.29 -36.19
C SER A 13 9.95 -12.02 -34.77
N ILE A 14 9.57 -10.88 -34.21
CA ILE A 14 9.72 -10.58 -32.77
C ILE A 14 8.67 -11.43 -32.05
N GLY A 15 9.11 -12.56 -31.51
CA GLY A 15 8.33 -13.38 -30.61
C GLY A 15 8.20 -12.66 -29.26
N ALA A 16 7.01 -12.16 -28.95
CA ALA A 16 6.65 -11.71 -27.60
C ALA A 16 6.68 -12.93 -26.67
N MET A 17 7.76 -13.10 -25.90
CA MET A 17 7.79 -14.04 -24.78
C MET A 17 6.93 -13.49 -23.65
N ALA A 18 5.68 -13.93 -23.58
CA ALA A 18 4.88 -13.79 -22.38
C ALA A 18 5.53 -14.65 -21.27
N LEU A 19 6.19 -14.01 -20.34
CA LEU A 19 6.67 -14.65 -19.11
C LEU A 19 5.44 -15.00 -18.25
N THR A 20 4.85 -16.16 -18.52
CA THR A 20 3.83 -16.74 -17.64
C THR A 20 4.52 -17.31 -16.41
N GLY A 21 4.47 -16.55 -15.31
CA GLY A 21 4.94 -16.99 -14.00
C GLY A 21 4.06 -18.07 -13.37
N CYS A 22 3.95 -19.23 -14.04
CA CYS A 22 3.31 -20.41 -13.47
C CYS A 22 4.37 -21.22 -12.72
N VAL A 23 4.17 -21.43 -11.44
CA VAL A 23 4.96 -22.37 -10.63
C VAL A 23 4.20 -23.69 -10.59
N THR A 24 4.85 -24.76 -11.00
CA THR A 24 4.31 -26.12 -10.89
C THR A 24 4.66 -26.67 -9.51
N ASP A 25 3.66 -27.05 -8.75
CA ASP A 25 3.83 -27.71 -7.46
C ASP A 25 4.50 -29.09 -7.67
N PRO A 26 5.68 -29.35 -7.07
CA PRO A 26 6.42 -30.58 -7.31
C PRO A 26 5.76 -31.83 -6.71
N GLU A 27 4.81 -31.68 -5.77
CA GLU A 27 4.10 -32.84 -5.16
C GLU A 27 2.80 -33.18 -5.86
N THR A 28 2.11 -32.19 -6.43
CA THR A 28 0.77 -32.41 -6.99
C THR A 28 0.68 -32.22 -8.51
N GLY A 29 1.75 -31.74 -9.16
CA GLY A 29 1.79 -31.45 -10.59
C GLY A 29 0.82 -30.35 -11.05
N LYS A 30 0.17 -29.68 -10.14
CA LYS A 30 -0.84 -28.64 -10.43
C LYS A 30 -0.14 -27.32 -10.72
N GLN A 31 -0.44 -26.71 -11.86
CA GLN A 31 0.02 -25.36 -12.17
C GLN A 31 -0.81 -24.34 -11.37
N THR A 32 -0.18 -23.66 -10.43
CA THR A 32 -0.76 -22.53 -9.72
C THR A 32 -0.04 -21.26 -10.13
N ILE A 33 -0.80 -20.20 -10.38
CA ILE A 33 -0.23 -18.86 -10.57
C ILE A 33 0.38 -18.46 -9.23
N SER A 34 1.69 -18.19 -9.21
CA SER A 34 2.36 -17.82 -7.95
C SER A 34 1.70 -16.58 -7.36
N LYS A 35 1.50 -16.57 -6.05
CA LYS A 35 0.98 -15.40 -5.32
C LYS A 35 1.81 -14.13 -5.60
N ALA A 36 3.09 -14.30 -5.90
CA ALA A 36 3.98 -13.23 -6.35
C ALA A 36 3.59 -12.66 -7.72
N ALA A 37 3.08 -13.47 -8.65
CA ALA A 37 2.64 -12.99 -9.97
C ALA A 37 1.30 -12.22 -9.88
N ILE A 38 0.40 -12.64 -8.98
CA ILE A 38 -0.86 -11.92 -8.73
C ILE A 38 -0.60 -10.60 -8.02
N GLY A 39 0.33 -10.57 -7.05
CA GLY A 39 0.75 -9.36 -6.35
C GLY A 39 1.49 -8.37 -7.23
N GLY A 40 2.34 -8.85 -8.17
CA GLY A 40 3.15 -8.01 -9.04
C GLY A 40 2.34 -7.22 -10.08
N ILE A 41 1.26 -7.80 -10.62
CA ILE A 41 0.44 -7.13 -11.65
C ILE A 41 -0.66 -6.28 -11.01
N GLY A 42 -1.32 -6.77 -9.95
CA GLY A 42 -2.38 -6.04 -9.26
C GLY A 42 -1.83 -4.94 -8.33
N GLY A 43 -0.72 -5.19 -7.64
CA GLY A 43 -0.09 -4.24 -6.72
C GLY A 43 0.60 -3.07 -7.43
N ALA A 44 1.30 -3.33 -8.54
CA ALA A 44 1.96 -2.28 -9.31
C ALA A 44 0.96 -1.34 -9.99
N LEU A 45 -0.13 -1.86 -10.56
CA LEU A 45 -1.15 -1.05 -11.23
C LEU A 45 -2.07 -0.33 -10.23
N GLY A 46 -2.49 -1.00 -9.15
CA GLY A 46 -3.35 -0.39 -8.12
C GLY A 46 -2.61 0.69 -7.32
N GLY A 47 -1.36 0.44 -6.91
CA GLY A 47 -0.54 1.40 -6.17
C GLY A 47 -0.12 2.61 -7.00
N TYR A 48 0.14 2.42 -8.30
CA TYR A 48 0.51 3.50 -9.21
C TYR A 48 -0.64 4.49 -9.46
N LEU A 49 -1.87 3.96 -9.63
CA LEU A 49 -3.05 4.80 -9.91
C LEU A 49 -3.52 5.60 -8.69
N LEU A 50 -3.34 5.09 -7.46
CA LEU A 50 -3.81 5.74 -6.25
C LEU A 50 -2.80 6.76 -5.69
N GLY A 51 -1.50 6.53 -5.88
CA GLY A 51 -0.44 7.48 -5.47
C GLY A 51 -0.50 8.81 -6.22
N ASP A 52 -1.00 8.81 -7.47
CA ASP A 52 -1.12 10.01 -8.30
C ASP A 52 -2.36 10.85 -7.96
N LEU A 53 -3.40 10.23 -7.38
CA LEU A 53 -4.65 10.91 -7.00
C LEU A 53 -4.53 11.79 -5.74
N VAL A 54 -3.52 11.55 -4.89
CA VAL A 54 -3.38 12.20 -3.56
C VAL A 54 -2.16 13.14 -3.49
N GLY A 55 -1.90 13.90 -4.54
CA GLY A 55 -0.71 14.76 -4.65
C GLY A 55 0.49 13.95 -5.14
N GLY A 56 0.75 13.98 -6.43
CA GLY A 56 1.60 13.12 -7.21
C GLY A 56 2.81 12.54 -6.48
N ARG A 57 3.06 11.26 -6.67
CA ARG A 57 4.21 10.55 -6.07
C ARG A 57 5.53 11.28 -6.32
N ARG A 58 5.61 11.98 -7.45
CA ARG A 58 6.76 12.81 -7.84
C ARG A 58 7.01 13.93 -6.84
N ASP A 59 6.02 14.76 -6.53
CA ASP A 59 6.15 15.87 -5.57
C ASP A 59 6.51 15.38 -4.17
N ARG A 60 5.98 14.21 -3.78
CA ARG A 60 6.30 13.58 -2.49
C ARG A 60 7.73 13.08 -2.47
N THR A 61 8.21 12.48 -3.57
CA THR A 61 9.61 12.04 -3.69
C THR A 61 10.56 13.22 -3.57
N GLU A 62 10.32 14.32 -4.27
CA GLU A 62 11.13 15.55 -4.18
C GLU A 62 11.19 16.07 -2.73
N LYS A 63 10.06 16.10 -2.02
CA LYS A 63 9.99 16.55 -0.62
C LYS A 63 10.70 15.57 0.34
N ILE A 64 10.60 14.26 0.10
CA ILE A 64 11.28 13.23 0.87
C ILE A 64 12.79 13.37 0.71
N LEU A 65 13.27 13.53 -0.52
CA LEU A 65 14.70 13.75 -0.82
C LEU A 65 15.20 15.08 -0.24
N GLY A 66 14.40 16.13 -0.36
CA GLY A 66 14.71 17.44 0.25
C GLY A 66 14.80 17.39 1.78
N ALA A 67 14.12 16.44 2.41
CA ALA A 67 14.20 16.16 3.85
C ALA A 67 15.40 15.26 4.23
N GLY A 68 16.27 14.90 3.28
CA GLY A 68 17.43 14.04 3.52
C GLY A 68 17.11 12.54 3.63
N ILE A 69 15.91 12.11 3.24
CA ILE A 69 15.51 10.71 3.26
C ILE A 69 15.91 10.09 1.91
N GLY A 70 16.81 9.11 1.95
CA GLY A 70 17.28 8.40 0.77
C GLY A 70 16.30 7.32 0.29
N ALA A 71 16.48 6.87 -0.95
CA ALA A 71 15.77 5.72 -1.51
C ALA A 71 16.44 4.39 -1.16
N VAL A 72 15.66 3.33 -1.18
CA VAL A 72 16.18 1.95 -1.09
C VAL A 72 16.50 1.47 -2.51
N ALA A 73 17.70 0.92 -2.70
CA ALA A 73 18.18 0.51 -4.01
C ALA A 73 18.02 -1.00 -4.26
N GLY A 74 17.53 -1.36 -5.45
CA GLY A 74 17.60 -2.69 -6.03
C GLY A 74 17.15 -3.84 -5.12
N ALA A 75 17.98 -4.87 -5.01
CA ALA A 75 17.70 -6.06 -4.21
C ALA A 75 17.53 -5.80 -2.69
N GLY A 76 17.93 -4.62 -2.20
CA GLY A 76 17.73 -4.22 -0.80
C GLY A 76 16.28 -3.92 -0.44
N VAL A 77 15.40 -3.65 -1.42
CA VAL A 77 13.99 -3.32 -1.17
C VAL A 77 13.27 -4.45 -0.42
N GLY A 78 13.38 -5.68 -0.90
CA GLY A 78 12.76 -6.84 -0.25
C GLY A 78 13.21 -6.97 1.20
N TYR A 79 14.51 -7.02 1.44
CA TYR A 79 15.07 -7.14 2.78
C TYR A 79 14.63 -6.00 3.72
N TYR A 80 14.66 -4.76 3.22
CA TYR A 80 14.23 -3.59 3.99
C TYR A 80 12.78 -3.71 4.43
N MET A 81 11.90 -4.10 3.51
CA MET A 81 10.48 -4.27 3.79
C MET A 81 10.21 -5.49 4.69
N ASP A 82 10.97 -6.58 4.55
CA ASP A 82 10.86 -7.78 5.40
C ASP A 82 11.21 -7.46 6.86
N GLN A 83 12.28 -6.70 7.09
CA GLN A 83 12.66 -6.27 8.43
C GLN A 83 11.60 -5.33 9.02
N GLN A 84 11.06 -4.41 8.24
CA GLN A 84 10.00 -3.51 8.68
C GLN A 84 8.72 -4.28 9.00
N GLU A 85 8.32 -5.23 8.16
CA GLU A 85 7.17 -6.11 8.40
C GLU A 85 7.31 -6.86 9.73
N LYS A 86 8.45 -7.55 9.91
CA LYS A 86 8.74 -8.29 11.13
C LYS A 86 8.57 -7.42 12.37
N LYS A 87 9.17 -6.24 12.40
CA LYS A 87 9.07 -5.31 13.52
C LYS A 87 7.66 -4.79 13.75
N LEU A 88 6.91 -4.49 12.66
CA LEU A 88 5.52 -4.09 12.77
C LEU A 88 4.69 -5.20 13.42
N ARG A 89 4.78 -6.44 12.92
CA ARG A 89 4.06 -7.60 13.48
C ARG A 89 4.39 -7.82 14.96
N GLU A 90 5.67 -7.76 15.33
CA GLU A 90 6.12 -7.93 16.71
C GLU A 90 5.57 -6.84 17.64
N ARG A 91 5.63 -5.58 17.21
CA ARG A 91 5.25 -4.43 18.05
C ARG A 91 3.74 -4.17 18.10
N THR A 92 3.00 -4.65 17.10
CA THR A 92 1.53 -4.50 17.06
C THR A 92 0.80 -5.76 17.48
N ALA A 93 1.50 -6.81 17.91
CA ALA A 93 0.88 -8.04 18.39
C ALA A 93 -0.09 -7.77 19.54
N GLY A 94 -1.33 -8.28 19.43
CA GLY A 94 -2.37 -8.10 20.43
C GLY A 94 -3.03 -6.72 20.49
N THR A 95 -2.67 -5.79 19.59
CA THR A 95 -3.25 -4.42 19.57
C THR A 95 -4.50 -4.30 18.71
N GLY A 96 -4.84 -5.33 17.94
CA GLY A 96 -5.92 -5.29 16.95
C GLY A 96 -5.49 -4.74 15.58
N ILE A 97 -4.23 -4.35 15.40
CA ILE A 97 -3.67 -4.01 14.09
C ILE A 97 -3.26 -5.29 13.39
N ASP A 98 -3.82 -5.52 12.20
CA ASP A 98 -3.38 -6.61 11.33
C ASP A 98 -2.38 -6.09 10.30
N VAL A 99 -1.26 -6.81 10.13
CA VAL A 99 -0.18 -6.44 9.20
C VAL A 99 -0.14 -7.46 8.06
N GLU A 100 -0.44 -7.01 6.86
CA GLU A 100 -0.49 -7.83 5.65
C GLU A 100 0.60 -7.39 4.66
N ARG A 101 1.28 -8.35 4.03
CA ARG A 101 2.21 -8.08 2.94
C ARG A 101 1.51 -8.17 1.59
N GLN A 102 1.62 -7.13 0.77
CA GLN A 102 1.08 -7.09 -0.59
C GLN A 102 2.20 -6.69 -1.58
N GLY A 103 2.92 -7.69 -2.10
CA GLY A 103 4.11 -7.45 -2.93
C GLY A 103 5.20 -6.73 -2.13
N ASP A 104 5.63 -5.56 -2.61
CA ASP A 104 6.62 -4.72 -1.92
C ASP A 104 5.97 -3.72 -0.93
N GLN A 105 4.68 -3.82 -0.68
CA GLN A 105 3.97 -2.94 0.24
C GLN A 105 3.53 -3.69 1.49
N LEU A 106 3.40 -2.96 2.59
CA LEU A 106 2.74 -3.43 3.81
C LEU A 106 1.43 -2.69 3.99
N VAL A 107 0.40 -3.40 4.37
CA VAL A 107 -0.92 -2.85 4.69
C VAL A 107 -1.22 -3.14 6.15
N LEU A 108 -1.38 -2.10 6.94
CA LEU A 108 -1.81 -2.19 8.32
C LEU A 108 -3.30 -1.90 8.37
N ASN A 109 -4.09 -2.92 8.68
CA ASN A 109 -5.53 -2.80 8.88
C ASN A 109 -5.82 -2.47 10.35
N MET A 110 -6.51 -1.36 10.57
CA MET A 110 -6.94 -0.92 11.89
C MET A 110 -8.48 -0.90 11.93
N PRO A 111 -9.11 -1.81 12.72
CA PRO A 111 -10.56 -1.81 12.86
C PRO A 111 -11.05 -0.48 13.43
N GLY A 112 -12.09 0.08 12.82
CA GLY A 112 -12.62 1.39 13.19
C GLY A 112 -13.12 1.43 14.63
N ASP A 113 -13.79 0.37 15.07
CA ASP A 113 -14.39 0.27 16.41
C ASP A 113 -13.34 0.21 17.55
N VAL A 114 -12.14 -0.31 17.23
CA VAL A 114 -11.00 -0.30 18.16
C VAL A 114 -10.31 1.06 18.17
N THR A 115 -10.24 1.70 17.00
CA THR A 115 -9.48 2.93 16.79
C THR A 115 -10.26 4.19 17.20
N PHE A 116 -11.58 4.23 16.94
CA PHE A 116 -12.45 5.40 17.16
C PHE A 116 -13.71 5.05 17.93
N ASP A 117 -14.29 6.02 18.61
CA ASP A 117 -15.65 5.90 19.12
C ASP A 117 -16.69 6.02 17.98
N TYR A 118 -17.90 5.56 18.27
CA TYR A 118 -19.01 5.65 17.30
C TYR A 118 -19.15 7.10 16.81
N ASN A 119 -19.29 7.27 15.52
CA ASN A 119 -19.43 8.57 14.87
C ASN A 119 -18.31 9.58 15.18
N SER A 120 -17.13 9.11 15.55
CA SER A 120 -15.96 9.93 15.89
C SER A 120 -14.79 9.68 14.94
N ALA A 121 -13.96 10.70 14.81
CA ALA A 121 -12.65 10.60 14.17
C ALA A 121 -11.50 10.81 15.18
N LEU A 122 -11.80 10.96 16.47
CA LEU A 122 -10.78 11.09 17.51
C LEU A 122 -10.22 9.71 17.87
N VAL A 123 -8.91 9.55 17.72
CA VAL A 123 -8.22 8.30 18.11
C VAL A 123 -8.38 8.06 19.61
N LYS A 124 -8.93 6.89 19.95
CA LYS A 124 -9.12 6.46 21.34
C LYS A 124 -7.80 6.44 22.09
N SER A 125 -7.83 6.87 23.36
CA SER A 125 -6.62 6.90 24.21
C SER A 125 -5.96 5.54 24.34
N GLN A 126 -6.74 4.48 24.44
CA GLN A 126 -6.27 3.09 24.54
C GLN A 126 -5.59 2.58 23.26
N PHE A 127 -5.88 3.16 22.09
CA PHE A 127 -5.28 2.79 20.82
C PHE A 127 -3.98 3.56 20.51
N ARG A 128 -3.71 4.64 21.27
CA ARG A 128 -2.53 5.47 21.04
C ARG A 128 -1.22 4.71 21.21
N SER A 129 -1.12 3.81 22.18
CA SER A 129 0.09 2.98 22.37
C SER A 129 0.39 2.08 21.16
N ALA A 130 -0.67 1.58 20.49
CA ALA A 130 -0.51 0.82 19.24
C ALA A 130 0.04 1.71 18.13
N LEU A 131 -0.50 2.92 17.97
CA LEU A 131 0.01 3.89 16.98
C LEU A 131 1.43 4.39 17.34
N ASP A 132 1.80 4.46 18.62
CA ASP A 132 3.17 4.79 19.05
C ASP A 132 4.15 3.70 18.58
N SER A 133 3.75 2.43 18.67
CA SER A 133 4.53 1.29 18.18
C SER A 133 4.70 1.33 16.64
N VAL A 134 3.65 1.71 15.93
CA VAL A 134 3.70 1.94 14.48
C VAL A 134 4.66 3.10 14.16
N ALA A 135 4.49 4.26 14.83
CA ALA A 135 5.33 5.43 14.61
C ALA A 135 6.81 5.15 14.89
N SER A 136 7.13 4.42 15.97
CA SER A 136 8.49 3.99 16.28
C SER A 136 9.10 3.19 15.13
N THR A 137 8.36 2.22 14.59
CA THR A 137 8.85 1.42 13.45
C THR A 137 9.01 2.28 12.18
N LEU A 138 8.05 3.16 11.89
CA LEU A 138 8.13 4.05 10.73
C LEU A 138 9.30 5.05 10.81
N SER A 139 9.73 5.40 12.02
CA SER A 139 10.93 6.23 12.26
C SER A 139 12.22 5.47 12.00
N GLU A 140 12.28 4.18 12.35
CA GLU A 140 13.44 3.33 12.07
C GLU A 140 13.59 2.99 10.58
N TYR A 141 12.48 3.04 9.83
CA TYR A 141 12.44 2.76 8.38
C TYR A 141 11.96 4.01 7.61
N PRO A 142 12.80 5.05 7.49
CA PRO A 142 12.38 6.33 6.92
C PRO A 142 12.11 6.29 5.42
N SER A 143 12.74 5.40 4.66
CA SER A 143 12.69 5.35 3.19
C SER A 143 11.40 4.70 2.68
N THR A 144 10.23 5.14 3.18
CA THR A 144 8.92 4.65 2.74
C THR A 144 7.90 5.78 2.62
N TYR A 145 6.99 5.64 1.67
CA TYR A 145 5.71 6.37 1.61
C TYR A 145 4.74 5.78 2.62
N ILE A 146 3.85 6.62 3.14
CA ILE A 146 2.84 6.25 4.12
C ILE A 146 1.51 6.83 3.65
N ASP A 147 0.64 5.98 3.12
CA ASP A 147 -0.69 6.39 2.66
C ASP A 147 -1.73 5.91 3.66
N VAL A 148 -2.54 6.83 4.19
CA VAL A 148 -3.56 6.53 5.19
C VAL A 148 -4.93 6.63 4.54
N TYR A 149 -5.66 5.53 4.50
CA TYR A 149 -6.96 5.43 3.88
C TYR A 149 -8.05 5.17 4.91
N GLY A 150 -9.11 5.97 4.87
CA GLY A 150 -10.28 5.78 5.70
C GLY A 150 -11.41 5.11 4.92
N HIS A 151 -12.13 4.21 5.57
CA HIS A 151 -13.28 3.50 5.02
C HIS A 151 -14.43 3.48 6.03
N THR A 152 -15.65 3.43 5.52
CA THR A 152 -16.88 3.20 6.30
C THR A 152 -17.58 1.94 5.80
N ASP A 153 -18.57 1.49 6.52
CA ASP A 153 -19.61 0.62 5.99
C ASP A 153 -20.60 1.43 5.13
N SER A 154 -21.62 0.77 4.58
CA SER A 154 -22.65 1.38 3.74
C SER A 154 -23.77 2.07 4.55
N THR A 155 -23.62 2.19 5.88
CA THR A 155 -24.66 2.81 6.72
C THR A 155 -24.55 4.33 6.68
N GLY A 156 -25.60 4.99 6.24
CA GLY A 156 -25.65 6.45 6.18
C GLY A 156 -25.71 6.99 4.76
N SER A 157 -25.35 8.25 4.57
CA SER A 157 -25.23 8.84 3.24
C SER A 157 -23.78 8.85 2.76
N ASP A 158 -23.58 8.68 1.46
CA ASP A 158 -22.28 8.72 0.79
C ASP A 158 -21.47 9.96 1.21
N THR A 159 -22.10 11.14 1.21
CA THR A 159 -21.45 12.41 1.59
C THR A 159 -20.98 12.39 3.05
N TYR A 160 -21.80 11.83 3.95
CA TYR A 160 -21.43 11.69 5.34
C TYR A 160 -20.26 10.71 5.52
N ASN A 161 -20.35 9.54 4.88
CA ASN A 161 -19.35 8.49 4.92
C ASN A 161 -18.02 8.95 4.32
N GLN A 162 -18.07 9.69 3.19
CA GLN A 162 -16.91 10.32 2.60
C GLN A 162 -16.20 11.24 3.60
N GLY A 163 -16.93 12.19 4.18
CA GLY A 163 -16.35 13.14 5.14
C GLY A 163 -15.86 12.47 6.44
N LEU A 164 -16.53 11.41 6.93
CA LEU A 164 -16.10 10.68 8.13
C LEU A 164 -14.79 9.93 7.86
N SER A 165 -14.69 9.24 6.73
CA SER A 165 -13.49 8.49 6.35
C SER A 165 -12.28 9.39 6.15
N GLU A 166 -12.45 10.56 5.53
CA GLU A 166 -11.39 11.58 5.39
C GLU A 166 -10.88 12.06 6.74
N ARG A 167 -11.79 12.43 7.65
CA ARG A 167 -11.41 12.88 9.00
C ARG A 167 -10.69 11.80 9.79
N ARG A 168 -11.09 10.53 9.67
CA ARG A 168 -10.41 9.40 10.34
C ARG A 168 -9.01 9.19 9.80
N ALA A 169 -8.83 9.19 8.48
CA ALA A 169 -7.51 9.09 7.85
C ALA A 169 -6.60 10.26 8.29
N ALA A 170 -7.12 11.47 8.27
CA ALA A 170 -6.38 12.65 8.71
C ALA A 170 -5.96 12.56 10.19
N SER A 171 -6.85 12.12 11.08
CA SER A 171 -6.54 11.98 12.51
C SER A 171 -5.41 10.99 12.79
N VAL A 172 -5.35 9.87 12.06
CA VAL A 172 -4.25 8.92 12.18
C VAL A 172 -2.95 9.52 11.63
N ALA A 173 -2.98 10.17 10.47
CA ALA A 173 -1.80 10.83 9.91
C ALA A 173 -1.28 11.97 10.81
N ASP A 174 -2.17 12.76 11.39
CA ASP A 174 -1.83 13.83 12.34
C ASP A 174 -1.20 13.27 13.61
N TYR A 175 -1.72 12.15 14.11
CA TYR A 175 -1.12 11.46 15.24
C TYR A 175 0.30 11.01 14.96
N LEU A 176 0.53 10.34 13.80
CA LEU A 176 1.87 9.90 13.39
C LEU A 176 2.82 11.10 13.19
N ALA A 177 2.34 12.20 12.61
CA ALA A 177 3.12 13.43 12.47
C ALA A 177 3.51 14.02 13.83
N GLY A 178 2.59 14.00 14.80
CA GLY A 178 2.87 14.40 16.19
C GLY A 178 3.91 13.51 16.89
N ARG A 179 4.16 12.31 16.37
CA ARG A 179 5.23 11.39 16.82
C ARG A 179 6.52 11.52 16.01
N GLY A 180 6.65 12.55 15.19
CA GLY A 180 7.88 12.88 14.44
C GLY A 180 7.97 12.26 13.06
N ILE A 181 6.91 11.60 12.55
CA ILE A 181 6.92 11.12 11.18
C ILE A 181 6.79 12.30 10.22
N ASN A 182 7.73 12.40 9.28
CA ASN A 182 7.75 13.49 8.31
C ASN A 182 6.49 13.47 7.42
N ARG A 183 5.77 14.59 7.39
CA ARG A 183 4.55 14.73 6.58
C ARG A 183 4.79 14.57 5.08
N ALA A 184 5.99 14.85 4.59
CA ALA A 184 6.36 14.62 3.19
C ALA A 184 6.20 13.15 2.76
N ARG A 185 6.30 12.20 3.71
CA ARG A 185 6.08 10.77 3.48
C ARG A 185 4.60 10.39 3.43
N MET A 186 3.70 11.25 3.95
CA MET A 186 2.31 10.89 4.21
C MET A 186 1.36 11.44 3.15
N ALA A 187 0.32 10.68 2.84
CA ALA A 187 -0.87 11.13 2.14
C ALA A 187 -2.11 10.55 2.83
N THR A 188 -3.24 11.23 2.72
CA THR A 188 -4.51 10.80 3.31
C THR A 188 -5.61 10.81 2.26
N LEU A 189 -6.49 9.82 2.30
CA LEU A 189 -7.67 9.75 1.45
C LEU A 189 -8.81 9.05 2.18
N GLY A 190 -10.01 9.59 2.09
CA GLY A 190 -11.24 8.91 2.46
C GLY A 190 -11.87 8.25 1.25
N TYR A 191 -12.33 7.04 1.42
CA TYR A 191 -13.10 6.30 0.41
C TYR A 191 -14.58 6.18 0.76
N GLY A 192 -14.98 6.63 1.97
CA GLY A 192 -16.34 6.36 2.43
C GLY A 192 -16.65 4.87 2.32
N GLU A 193 -17.78 4.56 1.72
CA GLU A 193 -18.24 3.20 1.43
C GLU A 193 -17.89 2.69 0.02
N SER A 194 -17.18 3.48 -0.78
CA SER A 194 -16.89 3.14 -2.18
C SER A 194 -15.96 1.94 -2.36
N GLN A 195 -15.25 1.52 -1.29
CA GLN A 195 -14.33 0.39 -1.30
C GLN A 195 -14.59 -0.56 -0.12
N LEU A 196 -15.73 -1.25 -0.18
CA LEU A 196 -16.07 -2.29 0.78
C LEU A 196 -15.14 -3.50 0.62
N LYS A 197 -14.58 -3.99 1.75
CA LYS A 197 -13.74 -5.20 1.81
C LYS A 197 -14.59 -6.46 1.98
N CYS A 198 -15.64 -6.36 2.79
CA CYS A 198 -16.59 -7.42 3.07
C CYS A 198 -17.93 -7.10 2.42
N THR A 199 -18.26 -7.80 1.34
CA THR A 199 -19.49 -7.60 0.56
C THR A 199 -20.08 -8.95 0.13
N PRO A 200 -21.41 -9.12 0.16
CA PRO A 200 -22.40 -8.18 0.67
C PRO A 200 -22.37 -8.07 2.20
N GLU A 201 -22.70 -6.89 2.73
CA GLU A 201 -22.87 -6.66 4.17
C GLU A 201 -24.17 -7.27 4.65
N ARG A 202 -24.07 -8.38 5.41
CA ARG A 202 -25.22 -9.15 5.94
C ARG A 202 -25.21 -9.28 7.45
N SER A 203 -24.11 -9.00 8.08
CA SER A 203 -23.90 -9.13 9.52
C SER A 203 -23.12 -7.97 10.08
N GLU A 204 -23.19 -7.75 11.41
CA GLU A 204 -22.37 -6.75 12.08
C GLU A 204 -20.87 -6.99 11.84
N ALA A 205 -20.43 -8.24 11.70
CA ALA A 205 -19.05 -8.56 11.36
C ALA A 205 -18.63 -8.03 9.98
N ASP A 206 -19.55 -8.03 8.99
CA ASP A 206 -19.27 -7.46 7.66
C ASP A 206 -19.15 -5.93 7.73
N TYR A 207 -20.05 -5.27 8.48
CA TYR A 207 -19.99 -3.84 8.73
C TYR A 207 -18.69 -3.45 9.45
N GLN A 208 -18.31 -4.19 10.50
CA GLN A 208 -17.05 -3.97 11.22
C GLN A 208 -15.82 -4.15 10.34
N CYS A 209 -15.82 -5.14 9.45
CA CYS A 209 -14.76 -5.36 8.47
C CYS A 209 -14.57 -4.15 7.54
N ASN A 210 -15.65 -3.46 7.20
CA ASN A 210 -15.63 -2.30 6.32
C ASN A 210 -15.26 -1.00 7.06
N ARG A 211 -15.69 -0.82 8.30
CA ARG A 211 -15.27 0.30 9.17
C ARG A 211 -13.82 0.14 9.58
N ARG A 212 -12.90 0.66 8.78
CA ARG A 212 -11.47 0.52 9.03
C ARG A 212 -10.67 1.74 8.59
N VAL A 213 -9.44 1.82 9.08
CA VAL A 213 -8.39 2.66 8.51
C VAL A 213 -7.25 1.75 8.07
N GLU A 214 -6.75 1.97 6.87
CA GLU A 214 -5.57 1.28 6.34
C GLU A 214 -4.38 2.24 6.32
N ILE A 215 -3.22 1.80 6.82
CA ILE A 215 -1.95 2.46 6.54
C ILE A 215 -1.20 1.60 5.55
N ARG A 216 -0.99 2.13 4.34
CA ARG A 216 -0.17 1.48 3.31
C ARG A 216 1.22 2.07 3.31
N ILE A 217 2.20 1.19 3.42
CA ILE A 217 3.62 1.54 3.49
C ILE A 217 4.30 0.97 2.25
N ALA A 218 4.84 1.84 1.42
CA ALA A 218 5.53 1.45 0.19
C ALA A 218 6.97 1.98 0.21
N PRO A 219 7.97 1.25 -0.29
CA PRO A 219 9.34 1.73 -0.31
C PRO A 219 9.50 2.91 -1.28
N VAL A 220 10.36 3.87 -0.91
CA VAL A 220 10.88 4.87 -1.85
C VAL A 220 12.02 4.20 -2.60
N THR A 221 11.85 3.98 -3.90
CA THR A 221 12.83 3.28 -4.72
C THR A 221 13.69 4.24 -5.54
N GLN A 222 14.82 3.74 -6.08
CA GLN A 222 15.63 4.53 -6.99
C GLN A 222 14.87 4.94 -8.26
N ASN A 223 13.90 4.13 -8.69
CA ASN A 223 13.04 4.48 -9.82
C ASN A 223 12.15 5.70 -9.52
N ASP A 224 11.64 5.80 -8.28
CA ASP A 224 10.85 6.97 -7.85
C ASP A 224 11.73 8.23 -7.87
N VAL A 225 12.98 8.12 -7.42
CA VAL A 225 13.97 9.24 -7.44
C VAL A 225 14.27 9.68 -8.86
N ASN A 226 14.55 8.73 -9.76
CA ASN A 226 14.85 9.03 -11.15
C ASN A 226 13.65 9.67 -11.89
N ALA A 227 12.42 9.30 -11.51
CA ALA A 227 11.20 9.87 -12.07
C ALA A 227 10.89 11.30 -11.54
N ALA A 228 11.47 11.67 -10.39
CA ALA A 228 11.29 12.97 -9.75
C ALA A 228 12.32 14.02 -10.20
N GLN A 229 13.41 13.61 -10.84
CA GLN A 229 14.43 14.50 -11.44
C GLN A 229 14.07 14.84 -12.89
#